data_0479326ba4933ab1ec93fe6bb15c7857
#
_entry.id   0479326ba4933ab1ec93fe6bb15c7857
#
_cell.length_a   1.000
_cell.length_b   1.000
_cell.length_c   1.000
_cell.angle_alpha   90.00
_cell.angle_beta   90.00
_cell.angle_gamma   90.00
#
_symmetry.space_group_name_H-M   'P 1'
#
loop_
_entity.id
_entity.type
_entity.pdbx_description
1 polymer ?
#
loop_
_entity_poly.entity_id
_entity_poly.type
_entity_poly.pdbx_seq_one_letter_code
_entity_poly.pdbx_strand_id
1 'polypeptide(L)'
;MSLLLGVLWASAPASAAEVTGYVESRTQFQRSRVAGLVPTDEQAEVQQLLEFNVQPWHAYREGGFVSADLSLFLQTGGRYRGLDAAGREVALAERASGAARPVVSLNELYVSHEVLPQLHLLAGKKRVVWGAGLAYNPTDLLNPPKDPTDPGLQRAGAYLARVEVPLERFAFTFLASPAVLAQHQGLPQALLVYPKWDRQDTQAHYLLAARVYALVADADVNLMLFHSNLYGDALESKTRVGLSFSRYFLKDYELHVEALVGRGSARRYPVGACVADGAAAAGCVLSDRPLFAARRRDERTLRPRVLAGSRYQFGDESLLSLEYLYQSDGLTRGEFQDYVNALGLPRELQDAGRGLGAPEAGVDTGAPRKFSFEPLGRHYAFLSFQKPKIREDFTLAVTVMSHLGDLSGLVTPSLAWASTEWMTLTLSGFVPWRGPRALAATRPGTATPVSELGLLPLEYRALFQVHLFY
;
A
#
# COMPACT_ATOMS: atom_id res chain seq x y z
N MET A 1 13.11 29.75 -10.35
CA MET A 1 13.50 28.75 -9.36
C MET A 1 14.87 28.98 -8.74
N SER A 2 15.75 29.71 -9.39
CA SER A 2 17.10 30.03 -8.86
C SER A 2 17.15 31.18 -7.84
N LEU A 3 16.12 31.98 -7.69
CA LEU A 3 16.06 33.13 -6.78
C LEU A 3 15.61 32.79 -5.34
N LEU A 4 14.96 31.66 -5.13
CA LEU A 4 14.51 31.23 -3.79
C LEU A 4 15.56 30.46 -3.00
N LEU A 5 16.55 29.90 -3.67
CA LEU A 5 17.70 29.22 -3.02
C LEU A 5 18.79 30.18 -2.53
N GLY A 6 18.87 31.35 -3.11
CA GLY A 6 19.92 32.33 -2.78
C GLY A 6 19.69 33.12 -1.48
N VAL A 7 18.47 33.22 -0.99
CA VAL A 7 18.16 34.03 0.21
C VAL A 7 18.34 33.25 1.53
N LEU A 8 18.40 31.91 1.46
CA LEU A 8 18.53 31.07 2.66
C LEU A 8 19.98 30.84 3.14
N TRP A 9 21.01 31.37 2.42
CA TRP A 9 22.41 31.04 2.70
C TRP A 9 23.20 32.13 3.42
N ALA A 10 22.58 33.23 3.78
CA ALA A 10 23.33 34.43 4.22
C ALA A 10 23.28 34.66 5.74
N SER A 11 23.53 33.69 6.60
CA SER A 11 23.97 33.89 8.00
C SER A 11 23.66 32.74 8.95
N ALA A 12 24.00 31.49 8.64
CA ALA A 12 23.91 30.42 9.60
C ALA A 12 25.26 30.20 10.30
N PRO A 13 25.31 30.07 11.66
CA PRO A 13 26.45 29.45 12.30
C PRO A 13 26.64 28.04 11.71
N ALA A 14 27.88 27.52 11.76
CA ALA A 14 28.22 26.22 11.16
C ALA A 14 27.13 25.16 11.45
N SER A 15 26.24 24.99 10.51
CA SER A 15 25.07 24.15 10.64
C SER A 15 25.50 22.71 10.38
N ALA A 16 25.11 21.80 11.26
CA ALA A 16 25.37 20.38 11.07
C ALA A 16 24.63 19.90 9.82
N ALA A 17 25.38 19.48 8.82
CA ALA A 17 24.84 18.76 7.67
C ALA A 17 25.25 17.30 7.81
N GLU A 18 24.29 16.41 7.71
CA GLU A 18 24.50 14.97 7.76
C GLU A 18 23.99 14.35 6.46
N VAL A 19 24.73 13.37 5.99
CA VAL A 19 24.31 12.56 4.85
C VAL A 19 24.44 11.10 5.25
N THR A 20 23.30 10.43 5.28
CA THR A 20 23.24 8.99 5.49
C THR A 20 22.62 8.34 4.26
N GLY A 21 22.69 7.03 4.17
CA GLY A 21 22.05 6.33 3.08
C GLY A 21 22.39 4.84 3.07
N TYR A 22 21.99 4.21 1.99
CA TYR A 22 22.28 2.80 1.79
C TYR A 22 22.37 2.46 0.30
N VAL A 23 23.01 1.34 0.03
CA VAL A 23 22.95 0.67 -1.26
C VAL A 23 22.30 -0.68 -1.05
N GLU A 24 21.24 -0.94 -1.81
CA GLU A 24 20.54 -2.22 -1.74
C GLU A 24 20.54 -2.91 -3.11
N SER A 25 20.92 -4.18 -3.11
CA SER A 25 20.79 -5.06 -4.27
C SER A 25 19.74 -6.12 -3.97
N ARG A 26 18.69 -6.19 -4.79
CA ARG A 26 17.64 -7.20 -4.73
C ARG A 26 17.71 -8.08 -5.94
N THR A 27 17.88 -9.37 -5.74
CA THR A 27 17.72 -10.38 -6.79
C THR A 27 16.47 -11.16 -6.50
N GLN A 28 15.50 -11.05 -7.39
CA GLN A 28 14.22 -11.72 -7.26
C GLN A 28 14.12 -12.82 -8.32
N PHE A 29 13.84 -14.01 -7.87
CA PHE A 29 13.40 -15.13 -8.70
C PHE A 29 11.91 -15.36 -8.47
N GLN A 30 11.11 -15.33 -9.53
CA GLN A 30 9.68 -15.48 -9.45
C GLN A 30 9.19 -16.47 -10.51
N ARG A 31 8.30 -17.36 -10.10
CA ARG A 31 7.47 -18.12 -11.03
C ARG A 31 6.05 -17.60 -10.96
N SER A 32 5.59 -17.10 -12.08
CA SER A 32 4.24 -16.58 -12.21
C SER A 32 3.34 -17.66 -12.78
N ARG A 33 2.20 -17.88 -12.12
CA ARG A 33 1.14 -18.77 -12.58
C ARG A 33 -0.20 -18.12 -12.28
N VAL A 34 -0.96 -17.84 -13.32
CA VAL A 34 -2.35 -17.40 -13.12
C VAL A 34 -3.26 -18.63 -13.17
N ALA A 35 -3.99 -18.85 -12.10
CA ALA A 35 -4.92 -19.97 -11.99
C ALA A 35 -6.00 -19.86 -13.06
N GLY A 36 -5.97 -20.78 -14.06
CA GLY A 36 -7.09 -21.25 -14.89
C GLY A 36 -8.02 -20.27 -15.61
N LEU A 37 -8.00 -19.00 -15.26
CA LEU A 37 -8.90 -17.97 -15.81
C LEU A 37 -8.33 -17.27 -17.05
N VAL A 38 -7.04 -17.29 -17.21
CA VAL A 38 -6.35 -16.73 -18.38
C VAL A 38 -5.26 -17.72 -18.78
N PRO A 39 -5.15 -18.10 -20.08
CA PRO A 39 -4.00 -18.83 -20.56
C PRO A 39 -2.78 -17.95 -20.34
N THR A 40 -1.98 -18.30 -19.37
CA THR A 40 -0.71 -17.62 -19.14
C THR A 40 0.39 -18.59 -19.45
N ASP A 41 1.31 -18.13 -20.25
CA ASP A 41 2.62 -18.75 -20.32
C ASP A 41 3.19 -18.76 -18.89
N GLU A 42 3.45 -19.93 -18.36
CA GLU A 42 4.20 -20.07 -17.13
C GLU A 42 5.55 -19.41 -17.35
N GLN A 43 5.82 -18.31 -16.65
CA GLN A 43 7.07 -17.58 -16.84
C GLN A 43 7.86 -17.62 -15.55
N ALA A 44 9.05 -18.18 -15.64
CA ALA A 44 10.07 -17.96 -14.64
C ALA A 44 10.82 -16.67 -14.99
N GLU A 45 10.88 -15.74 -14.08
CA GLU A 45 11.55 -14.46 -14.26
C GLU A 45 12.60 -14.25 -13.20
N VAL A 46 13.75 -13.74 -13.60
CA VAL A 46 14.77 -13.23 -12.73
C VAL A 46 14.82 -11.73 -12.91
N GLN A 47 14.67 -11.02 -11.80
CA GLN A 47 14.74 -9.56 -11.77
C GLN A 47 15.84 -9.15 -10.83
N GLN A 48 16.60 -8.15 -11.21
CA GLN A 48 17.58 -7.52 -10.34
C GLN A 48 17.28 -6.04 -10.24
N LEU A 49 17.20 -5.56 -9.02
CA LEU A 49 17.05 -4.16 -8.68
C LEU A 49 18.27 -3.74 -7.86
N LEU A 50 18.89 -2.66 -8.25
CA LEU A 50 19.91 -1.98 -7.46
C LEU A 50 19.36 -0.61 -7.08
N GLU A 51 19.34 -0.31 -5.80
CA GLU A 51 18.91 0.95 -5.24
C GLU A 51 20.08 1.65 -4.56
N PHE A 52 20.28 2.92 -4.91
CA PHE A 52 21.16 3.85 -4.19
C PHE A 52 20.28 4.87 -3.50
N ASN A 53 20.29 4.88 -2.19
CA ASN A 53 19.52 5.82 -1.40
C ASN A 53 20.45 6.83 -0.72
N VAL A 54 20.05 8.09 -0.72
CA VAL A 54 20.76 9.20 -0.07
C VAL A 54 19.77 10.02 0.73
N GLN A 55 20.08 10.25 2.00
CA GLN A 55 19.24 10.96 2.95
C GLN A 55 19.99 12.16 3.55
N PRO A 56 20.10 13.29 2.82
CA PRO A 56 20.68 14.50 3.35
C PRO A 56 19.74 15.16 4.36
N TRP A 57 20.32 15.58 5.47
CA TRP A 57 19.68 16.39 6.49
C TRP A 57 20.51 17.64 6.77
N HIS A 58 19.88 18.79 6.95
CA HIS A 58 20.55 20.03 7.21
C HIS A 58 19.76 20.94 8.14
N ALA A 59 20.33 21.27 9.30
CA ALA A 59 19.79 22.30 10.18
C ALA A 59 20.14 23.69 9.65
N TYR A 60 19.15 24.52 9.36
CA TYR A 60 19.38 25.89 8.85
C TYR A 60 19.31 26.96 9.93
N ARG A 61 18.68 26.65 11.06
CA ARG A 61 18.64 27.48 12.28
C ARG A 61 18.14 26.66 13.46
N GLU A 62 18.17 27.23 14.68
CA GLU A 62 17.60 26.61 15.87
C GLU A 62 16.11 26.29 15.63
N GLY A 63 15.71 25.03 15.87
CA GLY A 63 14.37 24.51 15.64
C GLY A 63 13.98 24.31 14.17
N GLY A 64 14.88 24.56 13.20
CA GLY A 64 14.57 24.43 11.78
C GLY A 64 15.52 23.53 11.01
N PHE A 65 14.99 22.61 10.18
CA PHE A 65 15.78 21.74 9.33
C PHE A 65 15.08 21.42 8.01
N VAL A 66 15.91 21.01 7.05
CA VAL A 66 15.48 20.44 5.76
C VAL A 66 15.97 19.00 5.70
N SER A 67 15.12 18.11 5.23
CA SER A 67 15.48 16.71 5.01
C SER A 67 14.98 16.24 3.66
N ALA A 68 15.77 15.39 3.01
CA ALA A 68 15.36 14.71 1.78
C ALA A 68 15.67 13.21 1.88
N ASP A 69 14.97 12.43 1.10
CA ASP A 69 15.19 11.00 0.88
C ASP A 69 15.05 10.76 -0.62
N LEU A 70 16.14 10.41 -1.26
CA LEU A 70 16.29 10.25 -2.70
C LEU A 70 16.78 8.83 -3.00
N SER A 71 16.12 8.14 -3.92
CA SER A 71 16.58 6.84 -4.40
C SER A 71 16.78 6.86 -5.91
N LEU A 72 17.91 6.29 -6.34
CA LEU A 72 18.17 5.94 -7.73
C LEU A 72 18.03 4.43 -7.87
N PHE A 73 17.10 4.00 -8.71
CA PHE A 73 16.89 2.60 -9.03
C PHE A 73 17.48 2.25 -10.39
N LEU A 74 18.24 1.17 -10.44
CA LEU A 74 18.68 0.52 -11.66
C LEU A 74 18.09 -0.86 -11.72
N GLN A 75 17.29 -1.15 -12.74
CA GLN A 75 16.64 -2.43 -12.85
C GLN A 75 17.02 -3.14 -14.13
N THR A 76 17.24 -4.44 -14.02
CA THR A 76 17.49 -5.36 -15.11
C THR A 76 16.56 -6.57 -14.98
N GLY A 77 16.16 -7.14 -16.13
CA GLY A 77 15.24 -8.28 -16.17
C GLY A 77 13.79 -7.91 -15.82
N GLY A 78 12.87 -8.81 -16.13
CA GLY A 78 11.46 -8.66 -15.82
C GLY A 78 10.69 -7.67 -16.71
N ARG A 79 9.36 -7.73 -16.62
CA ARG A 79 8.47 -6.76 -17.25
C ARG A 79 8.06 -5.72 -16.20
N TYR A 80 8.54 -4.51 -16.36
CA TYR A 80 8.04 -3.37 -15.59
C TYR A 80 6.91 -2.69 -16.32
N ARG A 81 5.86 -2.41 -15.60
CA ARG A 81 4.78 -1.56 -16.04
C ARG A 81 4.70 -0.35 -15.14
N GLY A 82 4.70 0.81 -15.72
CA GLY A 82 4.43 2.07 -15.06
C GLY A 82 3.18 2.70 -15.64
N LEU A 83 2.76 3.79 -15.06
CA LEU A 83 1.70 4.61 -15.63
C LEU A 83 2.34 5.78 -16.39
N ASP A 84 1.86 6.05 -17.60
CA ASP A 84 2.21 7.28 -18.32
C ASP A 84 1.57 8.51 -17.65
N ALA A 85 1.86 9.70 -18.17
CA ALA A 85 1.27 10.94 -17.69
C ALA A 85 -0.27 10.98 -17.82
N ALA A 86 -0.86 10.09 -18.63
CA ALA A 86 -2.29 9.91 -18.76
C ALA A 86 -2.84 8.79 -17.86
N GLY A 87 -1.99 8.16 -17.01
CA GLY A 87 -2.33 7.05 -16.13
C GLY A 87 -2.63 5.75 -16.85
N ARG A 88 -2.15 5.60 -18.09
CA ARG A 88 -2.24 4.35 -18.82
C ARG A 88 -1.04 3.50 -18.46
N GLU A 89 -1.24 2.20 -18.29
CA GLU A 89 -0.14 1.28 -18.10
C GLU A 89 0.75 1.27 -19.36
N VAL A 90 2.00 1.61 -19.15
CA VAL A 90 3.04 1.51 -20.18
C VAL A 90 4.13 0.55 -19.72
N ALA A 91 4.63 -0.27 -20.61
CA ALA A 91 5.81 -1.06 -20.36
C ALA A 91 7.01 -0.11 -20.19
N LEU A 92 7.48 0.06 -18.95
CA LEU A 92 8.69 0.86 -18.67
C LEU A 92 9.96 0.15 -19.11
N ALA A 93 9.92 -1.17 -19.23
CA ALA A 93 10.96 -1.97 -19.83
C ALA A 93 10.31 -3.15 -20.56
N GLU A 94 10.42 -3.19 -21.87
CA GLU A 94 10.19 -4.43 -22.60
C GLU A 94 11.38 -5.38 -22.41
N ARG A 95 11.02 -6.66 -22.41
CA ARG A 95 11.97 -7.76 -22.43
C ARG A 95 12.86 -7.61 -23.65
N ALA A 96 13.97 -7.08 -23.50
CA ALA A 96 15.13 -7.37 -24.34
C ALA A 96 16.24 -6.39 -24.05
N SER A 97 17.38 -6.87 -24.13
CA SER A 97 18.60 -6.08 -24.27
C SER A 97 19.30 -5.59 -23.03
N GLY A 98 19.19 -6.23 -21.88
CA GLY A 98 20.22 -6.05 -20.82
C GLY A 98 20.51 -4.62 -20.33
N ALA A 99 19.88 -3.61 -20.93
CA ALA A 99 20.10 -2.21 -20.58
C ALA A 99 19.26 -1.83 -19.35
N ALA A 100 19.94 -1.59 -18.24
CA ALA A 100 19.31 -1.06 -17.04
C ALA A 100 18.75 0.35 -17.33
N ARG A 101 17.49 0.60 -16.98
CA ARG A 101 16.93 1.95 -17.03
C ARG A 101 17.00 2.57 -15.63
N PRO A 102 17.64 3.72 -15.49
CA PRO A 102 17.65 4.43 -14.22
C PRO A 102 16.28 5.08 -13.97
N VAL A 103 15.77 4.92 -12.74
CA VAL A 103 14.58 5.62 -12.25
C VAL A 103 14.97 6.34 -10.99
N VAL A 104 14.79 7.65 -10.95
CA VAL A 104 15.04 8.44 -9.74
C VAL A 104 13.72 8.66 -9.01
N SER A 105 13.70 8.41 -7.72
CA SER A 105 12.54 8.62 -6.85
C SER A 105 12.89 9.65 -5.78
N LEU A 106 12.02 10.63 -5.63
CA LEU A 106 12.01 11.51 -4.47
C LEU A 106 11.04 10.91 -3.46
N ASN A 107 11.53 10.22 -2.43
CA ASN A 107 10.70 9.60 -1.40
C ASN A 107 10.19 10.64 -0.41
N GLU A 108 11.07 11.50 0.08
CA GLU A 108 10.74 12.63 0.96
C GLU A 108 11.56 13.87 0.58
N LEU A 109 10.98 15.04 0.73
CA LEU A 109 11.64 16.35 0.70
C LEU A 109 10.78 17.35 1.46
N TYR A 110 11.20 17.74 2.62
CA TYR A 110 10.41 18.63 3.46
C TYR A 110 11.26 19.56 4.29
N VAL A 111 10.63 20.66 4.69
CA VAL A 111 11.13 21.61 5.67
C VAL A 111 10.31 21.45 6.93
N SER A 112 10.96 21.39 8.06
CA SER A 112 10.33 21.41 9.39
C SER A 112 10.87 22.60 10.20
N HIS A 113 9.99 23.25 10.93
CA HIS A 113 10.35 24.37 11.76
C HIS A 113 9.50 24.45 13.04
N GLU A 114 10.17 24.54 14.15
CA GLU A 114 9.59 24.87 15.45
C GLU A 114 9.53 26.41 15.58
N VAL A 115 8.33 26.95 15.41
CA VAL A 115 8.11 28.41 15.51
C VAL A 115 8.07 28.83 16.97
N LEU A 116 7.44 28.00 17.81
CA LEU A 116 7.33 28.11 19.26
C LEU A 116 7.46 26.69 19.84
N PRO A 117 7.81 26.52 21.11
CA PRO A 117 7.89 25.20 21.74
C PRO A 117 6.61 24.35 21.60
N GLN A 118 5.47 25.02 21.40
CA GLN A 118 4.18 24.36 21.21
C GLN A 118 3.62 24.47 19.79
N LEU A 119 4.44 24.92 18.81
CA LEU A 119 3.97 25.10 17.42
C LEU A 119 5.01 24.64 16.43
N HIS A 120 4.77 23.48 15.80
CA HIS A 120 5.61 22.92 14.78
C HIS A 120 4.93 22.99 13.40
N LEU A 121 5.67 23.51 12.44
CA LEU A 121 5.24 23.60 11.05
C LEU A 121 6.07 22.65 10.19
N LEU A 122 5.43 21.99 9.25
CA LEU A 122 6.11 21.16 8.26
C LEU A 122 5.45 21.36 6.90
N ALA A 123 6.25 21.47 5.87
CA ALA A 123 5.78 21.56 4.50
C ALA A 123 6.71 20.79 3.55
N GLY A 124 6.12 20.07 2.60
CA GLY A 124 6.85 19.32 1.60
C GLY A 124 6.31 17.91 1.38
N LYS A 125 7.13 17.04 0.84
CA LYS A 125 6.80 15.63 0.64
C LYS A 125 7.30 14.82 1.84
N LYS A 126 6.38 14.27 2.64
CA LYS A 126 6.72 13.49 3.82
C LYS A 126 5.78 12.32 4.02
N ARG A 127 6.32 11.23 4.49
CA ARG A 127 5.55 10.09 5.00
C ARG A 127 5.03 10.41 6.39
N VAL A 128 3.72 10.35 6.54
CA VAL A 128 3.03 10.57 7.82
C VAL A 128 2.20 9.35 8.13
N VAL A 129 2.70 8.50 9.00
CA VAL A 129 2.01 7.25 9.38
C VAL A 129 1.08 7.53 10.56
N TRP A 130 -0.20 7.27 10.36
CA TRP A 130 -1.21 7.27 11.41
C TRP A 130 -1.76 5.84 11.57
N GLY A 131 -1.98 5.45 12.81
CA GLY A 131 -2.41 4.11 13.17
C GLY A 131 -1.31 3.22 13.73
N ALA A 132 -1.70 2.17 14.42
CA ALA A 132 -0.83 1.24 15.15
C ALA A 132 -0.66 -0.12 14.45
N GLY A 133 -1.45 -0.40 13.40
CA GLY A 133 -1.44 -1.67 12.70
C GLY A 133 -0.13 -1.97 11.98
N LEU A 134 0.30 -3.22 12.01
CA LEU A 134 1.51 -3.69 11.35
C LEU A 134 1.27 -3.98 9.86
N ALA A 135 0.34 -4.90 9.53
CA ALA A 135 0.04 -5.29 8.16
C ALA A 135 -0.96 -4.34 7.49
N TYR A 136 -1.96 -3.94 8.21
CA TYR A 136 -3.04 -3.08 7.73
C TYR A 136 -3.16 -1.84 8.60
N ASN A 137 -3.47 -0.71 8.00
CA ASN A 137 -3.73 0.54 8.72
C ASN A 137 -4.98 1.20 8.13
N PRO A 138 -6.17 0.88 8.61
CA PRO A 138 -7.41 1.50 8.13
C PRO A 138 -7.40 3.02 8.22
N THR A 139 -6.73 3.58 9.22
CA THR A 139 -6.65 5.01 9.48
C THR A 139 -5.54 5.74 8.72
N ASP A 140 -4.65 5.02 8.03
CA ASP A 140 -3.58 5.63 7.22
C ASP A 140 -4.08 5.92 5.80
N LEU A 141 -4.83 7.00 5.65
CA LEU A 141 -5.38 7.47 4.36
C LEU A 141 -4.44 8.40 3.59
N LEU A 142 -3.32 8.79 4.17
CA LEU A 142 -2.37 9.76 3.61
C LEU A 142 -1.34 9.10 2.70
N ASN A 143 -0.88 7.93 3.07
CA ASN A 143 0.13 7.20 2.34
C ASN A 143 -0.50 6.16 1.40
N PRO A 144 0.25 5.69 0.39
CA PRO A 144 -0.15 4.49 -0.33
C PRO A 144 -0.40 3.32 0.65
N PRO A 145 -1.32 2.41 0.36
CA PRO A 145 -1.56 1.25 1.21
C PRO A 145 -0.28 0.46 1.49
N LYS A 146 -0.18 -0.12 2.67
CA LYS A 146 0.91 -1.04 3.00
C LYS A 146 0.84 -2.29 2.12
N ASP A 147 2.01 -2.82 1.81
CA ASP A 147 2.11 -4.19 1.35
C ASP A 147 2.12 -5.10 2.59
N PRO A 148 1.07 -5.87 2.86
CA PRO A 148 1.03 -6.74 4.03
C PRO A 148 2.03 -7.90 3.96
N THR A 149 2.64 -8.14 2.80
CA THR A 149 3.69 -9.16 2.63
C THR A 149 5.07 -8.64 3.01
N ASP A 150 5.24 -7.32 2.95
CA ASP A 150 6.44 -6.63 3.40
C ASP A 150 6.04 -5.35 4.17
N PRO A 151 5.56 -5.49 5.42
CA PRO A 151 5.12 -4.35 6.23
C PRO A 151 6.20 -3.30 6.50
N GLY A 152 7.46 -3.71 6.39
CA GLY A 152 8.65 -2.85 6.55
C GLY A 152 9.00 -2.05 5.30
N LEU A 153 8.40 -2.37 4.15
CA LEU A 153 8.71 -1.70 2.89
C LEU A 153 8.46 -0.19 2.99
N GLN A 154 9.48 0.57 2.68
CA GLN A 154 9.37 2.02 2.67
C GLN A 154 8.40 2.48 1.57
N ARG A 155 7.47 3.35 1.96
CA ARG A 155 6.49 3.95 1.05
C ARG A 155 6.88 5.39 0.77
N ALA A 156 6.66 5.84 -0.45
CA ALA A 156 6.86 7.26 -0.78
C ALA A 156 5.94 8.15 0.07
N GLY A 157 6.45 9.30 0.48
CA GLY A 157 5.66 10.30 1.19
C GLY A 157 4.63 11.00 0.32
N ALA A 158 3.66 11.65 0.95
CA ALA A 158 2.69 12.54 0.31
C ALA A 158 3.16 14.00 0.40
N TYR A 159 2.79 14.83 -0.58
CA TYR A 159 2.94 16.28 -0.46
C TYR A 159 1.93 16.81 0.54
N LEU A 160 2.39 17.58 1.50
CA LEU A 160 1.52 18.09 2.56
C LEU A 160 2.09 19.35 3.22
N ALA A 161 1.20 20.09 3.84
CA ALA A 161 1.51 21.05 4.89
C ALA A 161 0.90 20.55 6.20
N ARG A 162 1.66 20.60 7.29
CA ARG A 162 1.23 20.14 8.61
C ARG A 162 1.51 21.21 9.65
N VAL A 163 0.53 21.43 10.50
CA VAL A 163 0.64 22.20 11.73
C VAL A 163 0.43 21.25 12.90
N GLU A 164 1.34 21.25 13.86
CA GLU A 164 1.24 20.41 15.05
C GLU A 164 1.43 21.27 16.31
N VAL A 165 0.52 21.08 17.25
CA VAL A 165 0.52 21.75 18.56
C VAL A 165 0.65 20.66 19.62
N PRO A 166 1.88 20.31 20.05
CA PRO A 166 2.11 19.38 21.12
C PRO A 166 1.82 20.07 22.47
N LEU A 167 1.11 19.37 23.32
CA LEU A 167 0.88 19.71 24.72
C LEU A 167 1.37 18.54 25.58
N GLU A 168 1.41 18.71 26.89
CA GLU A 168 1.97 17.71 27.80
C GLU A 168 1.39 16.28 27.63
N ARG A 169 0.06 16.17 27.46
CA ARG A 169 -0.65 14.88 27.31
C ARG A 169 -1.50 14.80 26.06
N PHE A 170 -1.52 15.87 25.27
CA PHE A 170 -2.31 15.98 24.06
C PHE A 170 -1.47 16.50 22.93
N ALA A 171 -1.81 16.13 21.69
CA ALA A 171 -1.28 16.82 20.52
C ALA A 171 -2.39 17.02 19.49
N PHE A 172 -2.46 18.21 18.94
CA PHE A 172 -3.36 18.53 17.86
C PHE A 172 -2.56 18.63 16.56
N THR A 173 -2.96 17.87 15.55
CA THR A 173 -2.31 17.91 14.24
C THR A 173 -3.35 18.26 13.19
N PHE A 174 -3.04 19.27 12.37
CA PHE A 174 -3.81 19.62 11.20
C PHE A 174 -2.94 19.43 9.97
N LEU A 175 -3.51 18.85 8.92
CA LEU A 175 -2.80 18.50 7.72
C LEU A 175 -3.64 18.83 6.49
N ALA A 176 -2.98 19.40 5.48
CA ALA A 176 -3.55 19.61 4.15
C ALA A 176 -2.61 18.99 3.11
N SER A 177 -3.15 18.16 2.24
CA SER A 177 -2.43 17.50 1.15
C SER A 177 -3.17 17.71 -0.17
N PRO A 178 -2.48 18.08 -1.26
CA PRO A 178 -3.04 17.91 -2.59
C PRO A 178 -3.14 16.41 -2.85
N ALA A 179 -4.35 15.89 -2.87
CA ALA A 179 -4.69 14.48 -2.75
C ALA A 179 -4.35 13.59 -3.96
N VAL A 180 -3.43 14.01 -4.76
CA VAL A 180 -3.12 13.44 -6.08
C VAL A 180 -2.47 12.08 -6.05
N LEU A 181 -2.01 11.61 -4.90
CA LEU A 181 -0.99 10.57 -4.83
C LEU A 181 -1.45 9.22 -4.33
N ALA A 182 -2.62 9.13 -3.73
CA ALA A 182 -3.10 7.88 -3.14
C ALA A 182 -3.46 6.80 -4.18
N GLN A 183 -3.61 7.16 -5.45
CA GLN A 183 -4.03 6.24 -6.51
C GLN A 183 -2.88 5.57 -7.27
N HIS A 184 -1.65 6.03 -7.10
CA HIS A 184 -0.51 5.49 -7.85
C HIS A 184 0.28 4.51 -7.00
N GLN A 185 -0.27 3.32 -6.85
CA GLN A 185 0.37 2.22 -6.16
C GLN A 185 1.34 1.48 -7.08
N GLY A 186 2.51 1.21 -6.54
CA GLY A 186 3.47 0.25 -7.06
C GLY A 186 4.37 0.82 -8.15
N LEU A 187 5.59 0.90 -7.79
CA LEU A 187 6.86 1.15 -8.43
C LEU A 187 7.56 2.35 -7.77
N PRO A 188 8.91 2.38 -7.76
CA PRO A 188 9.64 3.58 -7.44
C PRO A 188 9.06 4.70 -8.30
N GLN A 189 8.29 5.55 -7.68
CA GLN A 189 7.57 6.59 -8.39
C GLN A 189 8.58 7.56 -8.95
N ALA A 190 8.48 7.83 -10.23
CA ALA A 190 9.26 8.85 -10.89
C ALA A 190 9.28 10.14 -10.04
N LEU A 191 10.40 10.84 -10.04
CA LEU A 191 10.76 12.02 -9.25
C LEU A 191 9.67 13.06 -9.08
N LEU A 192 8.73 13.11 -9.98
CA LEU A 192 7.67 14.07 -10.06
C LEU A 192 6.38 13.35 -10.41
N VAL A 193 5.73 12.80 -9.41
CA VAL A 193 4.31 12.57 -9.56
C VAL A 193 3.69 13.96 -9.44
N TYR A 194 3.64 14.65 -10.57
CA TYR A 194 2.79 15.82 -10.66
C TYR A 194 1.35 15.37 -10.42
N PRO A 195 0.56 16.24 -9.77
CA PRO A 195 -0.88 16.12 -9.82
C PRO A 195 -1.27 15.82 -11.27
N LYS A 196 -1.97 14.73 -11.43
CA LYS A 196 -2.56 14.44 -12.71
C LYS A 196 -3.64 15.48 -12.95
N TRP A 197 -3.23 16.55 -13.60
CA TRP A 197 -4.19 17.45 -14.19
C TRP A 197 -4.74 16.70 -15.40
N ASP A 198 -5.76 15.88 -15.17
CA ASP A 198 -6.57 15.44 -16.30
C ASP A 198 -7.13 16.72 -16.92
N ARG A 199 -6.84 16.95 -18.20
CA ARG A 199 -7.36 18.11 -18.92
C ARG A 199 -8.90 18.15 -18.94
N GLN A 200 -9.54 17.05 -18.56
CA GLN A 200 -10.99 16.92 -18.44
C GLN A 200 -11.49 17.10 -17.00
N ASP A 201 -10.64 16.89 -15.99
CA ASP A 201 -10.99 17.13 -14.59
C ASP A 201 -10.34 18.43 -14.13
N THR A 202 -11.11 19.50 -14.16
CA THR A 202 -10.69 20.84 -13.70
C THR A 202 -10.74 20.99 -12.18
N GLN A 203 -11.08 19.93 -11.43
CA GLN A 203 -11.17 19.99 -9.98
C GLN A 203 -9.82 19.65 -9.33
N ALA A 204 -9.35 20.57 -8.50
CA ALA A 204 -8.21 20.31 -7.65
C ALA A 204 -8.59 19.27 -6.58
N HIS A 205 -7.87 18.15 -6.56
CA HIS A 205 -8.07 17.14 -5.51
C HIS A 205 -7.32 17.54 -4.24
N TYR A 206 -7.92 17.29 -3.10
CA TYR A 206 -7.32 17.58 -1.81
C TYR A 206 -7.73 16.55 -0.74
N LEU A 207 -6.89 16.44 0.26
CA LEU A 207 -7.17 15.75 1.52
C LEU A 207 -6.85 16.69 2.68
N LEU A 208 -7.83 16.96 3.51
CA LEU A 208 -7.68 17.63 4.80
C LEU A 208 -7.79 16.61 5.90
N ALA A 209 -6.93 16.67 6.89
CA ALA A 209 -6.98 15.79 8.02
C ALA A 209 -6.71 16.55 9.33
N ALA A 210 -7.41 16.15 10.37
CA ALA A 210 -7.17 16.60 11.73
C ALA A 210 -7.02 15.38 12.63
N ARG A 211 -6.08 15.44 13.60
CA ARG A 211 -5.85 14.41 14.61
C ARG A 211 -5.74 15.05 15.98
N VAL A 212 -6.43 14.45 16.91
CA VAL A 212 -6.24 14.68 18.34
C VAL A 212 -5.61 13.42 18.92
N TYR A 213 -4.40 13.55 19.39
CA TYR A 213 -3.71 12.54 20.18
C TYR A 213 -3.90 12.83 21.66
N ALA A 214 -4.09 11.81 22.46
CA ALA A 214 -4.13 11.88 23.91
C ALA A 214 -3.43 10.66 24.54
N LEU A 215 -2.57 10.92 25.52
CA LEU A 215 -2.03 9.89 26.41
C LEU A 215 -2.93 9.79 27.63
N VAL A 216 -3.71 8.71 27.74
CA VAL A 216 -4.68 8.50 28.83
C VAL A 216 -4.45 7.14 29.47
N ALA A 217 -4.11 7.11 30.76
CA ALA A 217 -3.85 5.87 31.49
C ALA A 217 -2.85 4.94 30.78
N ASP A 218 -1.74 5.49 30.33
CA ASP A 218 -0.67 4.81 29.57
C ASP A 218 -1.14 4.19 28.23
N ALA A 219 -2.25 4.68 27.70
CA ALA A 219 -2.75 4.33 26.40
C ALA A 219 -2.62 5.50 25.43
N ASP A 220 -2.15 5.22 24.24
CA ASP A 220 -2.16 6.14 23.11
C ASP A 220 -3.53 6.11 22.44
N VAL A 221 -4.24 7.21 22.47
CA VAL A 221 -5.56 7.34 21.86
C VAL A 221 -5.51 8.42 20.80
N ASN A 222 -5.94 8.11 19.59
CA ASN A 222 -6.03 9.07 18.50
C ASN A 222 -7.46 9.13 17.97
N LEU A 223 -8.01 10.33 17.88
CA LEU A 223 -9.23 10.63 17.13
C LEU A 223 -8.84 11.39 15.87
N MET A 224 -9.35 10.95 14.73
CA MET A 224 -8.97 11.48 13.43
C MET A 224 -10.21 11.86 12.62
N LEU A 225 -10.09 12.95 11.89
CA LEU A 225 -11.09 13.40 10.94
C LEU A 225 -10.41 13.59 9.58
N PHE A 226 -10.96 12.99 8.54
CA PHE A 226 -10.48 13.11 7.17
C PHE A 226 -11.58 13.69 6.30
N HIS A 227 -11.22 14.63 5.44
CA HIS A 227 -12.13 15.20 4.44
C HIS A 227 -11.40 15.29 3.11
N SER A 228 -11.95 14.67 2.06
CA SER A 228 -11.34 14.65 0.74
C SER A 228 -12.38 14.65 -0.36
N ASN A 229 -12.11 15.37 -1.45
CA ASN A 229 -12.90 15.29 -2.67
C ASN A 229 -12.42 14.18 -3.62
N LEU A 230 -11.34 13.46 -3.29
CA LEU A 230 -10.89 12.25 -4.01
C LEU A 230 -11.90 11.10 -3.93
N TYR A 231 -12.67 11.05 -2.84
CA TYR A 231 -13.74 10.07 -2.66
C TYR A 231 -14.97 10.53 -3.45
N GLY A 232 -14.76 10.82 -4.71
CA GLY A 232 -15.56 11.75 -5.49
C GLY A 232 -16.64 11.17 -6.36
N ASP A 233 -17.01 9.91 -6.25
CA ASP A 233 -18.28 9.47 -6.74
C ASP A 233 -19.38 9.87 -5.74
N ALA A 234 -20.56 10.25 -6.23
CA ALA A 234 -21.72 10.65 -5.45
C ALA A 234 -22.18 9.63 -4.37
N LEU A 235 -21.49 8.51 -4.28
CA LEU A 235 -21.81 7.34 -3.48
C LEU A 235 -20.96 7.19 -2.22
N GLU A 236 -19.88 7.96 -2.09
CA GLU A 236 -18.99 7.89 -0.94
C GLU A 236 -18.91 9.23 -0.21
N SER A 237 -18.99 9.20 1.13
CA SER A 237 -18.83 10.41 1.94
C SER A 237 -17.43 10.97 1.80
N LYS A 238 -17.35 12.27 1.54
CA LYS A 238 -16.09 13.02 1.56
C LYS A 238 -15.43 13.04 2.95
N THR A 239 -16.20 12.74 3.99
CA THR A 239 -15.73 12.81 5.39
C THR A 239 -15.70 11.42 6.01
N ARG A 240 -14.60 11.10 6.68
CA ARG A 240 -14.40 9.85 7.43
C ARG A 240 -13.89 10.18 8.82
N VAL A 241 -14.26 9.35 9.78
CA VAL A 241 -13.78 9.44 11.17
C VAL A 241 -12.95 8.21 11.47
N GLY A 242 -11.77 8.43 12.03
CA GLY A 242 -10.84 7.39 12.46
C GLY A 242 -10.64 7.43 13.97
N LEU A 243 -10.43 6.26 14.54
CA LEU A 243 -10.01 6.06 15.93
C LEU A 243 -8.84 5.08 15.92
N SER A 244 -7.79 5.36 16.67
CA SER A 244 -6.77 4.37 17.00
C SER A 244 -6.48 4.38 18.49
N PHE A 245 -6.25 3.19 19.00
CA PHE A 245 -5.91 2.92 20.39
C PHE A 245 -4.76 1.94 20.43
N SER A 246 -3.78 2.19 21.30
CA SER A 246 -2.68 1.26 21.55
C SER A 246 -2.28 1.38 23.03
N ARG A 247 -2.08 0.23 23.69
CA ARG A 247 -1.63 0.18 25.07
C ARG A 247 -0.79 -1.06 25.33
N TYR A 248 0.29 -0.86 26.09
CA TYR A 248 1.07 -1.95 26.65
C TYR A 248 0.46 -2.41 27.99
N PHE A 249 0.29 -3.72 28.12
CA PHE A 249 -0.08 -4.41 29.34
C PHE A 249 1.08 -5.29 29.77
N LEU A 250 1.36 -5.36 31.07
CA LEU A 250 2.42 -6.22 31.63
C LEU A 250 3.80 -6.05 30.96
N LYS A 251 4.11 -4.87 30.44
CA LYS A 251 5.36 -4.48 29.75
C LYS A 251 5.58 -5.14 28.39
N ASP A 252 5.19 -6.40 28.22
CA ASP A 252 5.55 -7.22 27.06
C ASP A 252 4.38 -7.49 26.12
N TYR A 253 3.18 -7.08 26.50
CA TYR A 253 1.96 -7.34 25.74
C TYR A 253 1.27 -6.04 25.33
N GLU A 254 1.22 -5.78 24.03
CA GLU A 254 0.52 -4.66 23.43
C GLU A 254 -0.81 -5.10 22.84
N LEU A 255 -1.85 -4.33 23.11
CA LEU A 255 -3.11 -4.37 22.35
C LEU A 255 -3.26 -3.09 21.55
N HIS A 256 -3.70 -3.24 20.31
CA HIS A 256 -4.03 -2.11 19.47
C HIS A 256 -5.33 -2.34 18.70
N VAL A 257 -6.05 -1.25 18.47
CA VAL A 257 -7.31 -1.26 17.71
C VAL A 257 -7.33 -0.02 16.82
N GLU A 258 -7.73 -0.19 15.59
CA GLU A 258 -8.04 0.92 14.69
C GLU A 258 -9.45 0.77 14.14
N ALA A 259 -10.13 1.87 13.98
CA ALA A 259 -11.42 1.92 13.32
C ALA A 259 -11.48 3.12 12.39
N LEU A 260 -11.98 2.92 11.20
CA LEU A 260 -12.29 3.98 10.23
C LEU A 260 -13.74 3.82 9.80
N VAL A 261 -14.51 4.89 9.86
CA VAL A 261 -15.93 4.88 9.49
C VAL A 261 -16.18 6.02 8.50
N GLY A 262 -16.81 5.67 7.40
CA GLY A 262 -17.36 6.60 6.41
C GLY A 262 -18.76 6.17 5.99
N ARG A 263 -19.42 6.98 5.16
CA ARG A 263 -20.69 6.61 4.53
C ARG A 263 -20.42 6.23 3.08
N GLY A 264 -21.12 5.20 2.59
CA GLY A 264 -20.97 4.71 1.24
C GLY A 264 -19.66 3.96 0.99
N SER A 265 -19.45 3.55 -0.25
CA SER A 265 -18.22 2.92 -0.73
C SER A 265 -18.06 3.20 -2.22
N ALA A 266 -16.84 3.56 -2.63
CA ALA A 266 -16.47 3.68 -4.05
C ALA A 266 -16.27 2.31 -4.72
N ARG A 267 -16.30 1.21 -3.94
CA ARG A 267 -16.12 -0.13 -4.47
C ARG A 267 -17.25 -0.48 -5.45
N ARG A 268 -16.86 -1.00 -6.59
CA ARG A 268 -17.79 -1.55 -7.57
C ARG A 268 -17.93 -3.05 -7.36
N TYR A 269 -19.15 -3.52 -7.39
CA TYR A 269 -19.51 -4.92 -7.19
C TYR A 269 -19.96 -5.54 -8.51
N PRO A 270 -19.64 -6.80 -8.78
CA PRO A 270 -20.13 -7.48 -9.96
C PRO A 270 -21.66 -7.55 -9.93
N VAL A 271 -22.28 -7.32 -11.07
CA VAL A 271 -23.74 -7.45 -11.24
C VAL A 271 -24.03 -8.92 -11.58
N GLY A 272 -24.41 -9.72 -10.60
CA GLY A 272 -24.54 -11.18 -10.72
C GLY A 272 -25.35 -11.61 -11.95
N ALA A 273 -26.46 -10.93 -12.25
CA ALA A 273 -27.26 -11.20 -13.44
C ALA A 273 -26.52 -10.95 -14.78
N CYS A 274 -25.51 -10.07 -14.78
CA CYS A 274 -24.72 -9.76 -15.99
C CYS A 274 -23.43 -10.59 -16.10
N VAL A 275 -22.98 -11.21 -15.02
CA VAL A 275 -21.71 -11.97 -15.01
C VAL A 275 -21.94 -13.48 -14.80
N ALA A 276 -23.19 -13.93 -14.86
CA ALA A 276 -23.53 -15.34 -14.68
C ALA A 276 -22.90 -16.22 -15.77
N ASP A 277 -22.92 -15.76 -17.01
CA ASP A 277 -22.31 -16.43 -18.16
C ASP A 277 -22.03 -15.43 -19.31
N GLY A 278 -21.43 -15.91 -20.40
CA GLY A 278 -21.09 -15.08 -21.55
C GLY A 278 -22.30 -14.50 -22.30
N ALA A 279 -23.43 -15.20 -22.32
CA ALA A 279 -24.64 -14.73 -22.99
C ALA A 279 -25.32 -13.62 -22.18
N ALA A 280 -25.39 -13.78 -20.86
CA ALA A 280 -25.86 -12.75 -19.94
C ALA A 280 -24.99 -11.49 -20.01
N ALA A 281 -23.68 -11.66 -20.05
CA ALA A 281 -22.73 -10.54 -20.19
C ALA A 281 -22.90 -9.81 -21.52
N ALA A 282 -23.00 -10.51 -22.63
CA ALA A 282 -23.27 -9.94 -23.95
C ALA A 282 -24.60 -9.17 -23.97
N GLY A 283 -25.66 -9.74 -23.40
CA GLY A 283 -26.97 -9.10 -23.28
C GLY A 283 -26.92 -7.81 -22.45
N CYS A 284 -26.18 -7.79 -21.36
CA CYS A 284 -25.97 -6.60 -20.55
C CYS A 284 -25.19 -5.53 -21.31
N VAL A 285 -24.08 -5.89 -21.95
CA VAL A 285 -23.26 -4.96 -22.76
C VAL A 285 -24.08 -4.35 -23.90
N LEU A 286 -24.84 -5.18 -24.63
CA LEU A 286 -25.71 -4.70 -25.71
C LEU A 286 -26.84 -3.80 -25.23
N SER A 287 -27.26 -3.95 -23.98
CA SER A 287 -28.29 -3.12 -23.33
C SER A 287 -27.74 -1.95 -22.53
N ASP A 288 -26.45 -1.64 -22.68
CA ASP A 288 -25.74 -0.57 -21.98
C ASP A 288 -25.80 -0.73 -20.43
N ARG A 289 -25.82 -1.98 -19.97
CA ARG A 289 -25.82 -2.29 -18.54
C ARG A 289 -24.39 -2.60 -18.09
N PRO A 290 -23.93 -2.01 -16.98
CA PRO A 290 -22.59 -2.26 -16.49
C PRO A 290 -22.44 -3.68 -15.93
N LEU A 291 -21.29 -4.31 -16.18
CA LEU A 291 -20.94 -5.59 -15.56
C LEU A 291 -20.57 -5.40 -14.08
N PHE A 292 -20.12 -4.23 -13.71
CA PHE A 292 -19.81 -3.83 -12.35
C PHE A 292 -20.53 -2.52 -12.01
N ALA A 293 -21.20 -2.47 -10.90
CA ALA A 293 -21.92 -1.31 -10.45
C ALA A 293 -21.61 -0.96 -9.00
N ALA A 294 -21.58 0.32 -8.71
CA ALA A 294 -21.62 0.80 -7.35
C ALA A 294 -23.02 0.59 -6.76
N ARG A 295 -23.10 0.27 -5.47
CA ARG A 295 -24.39 0.11 -4.79
C ARG A 295 -25.00 1.46 -4.46
N ARG A 296 -25.93 1.94 -5.24
CA ARG A 296 -26.63 3.22 -5.01
C ARG A 296 -27.27 3.37 -3.63
N ARG A 297 -27.56 2.26 -2.94
CA ARG A 297 -28.16 2.28 -1.58
C ARG A 297 -27.15 2.57 -0.47
N ASP A 298 -25.87 2.67 -0.79
CA ASP A 298 -24.81 2.75 0.20
C ASP A 298 -24.52 4.15 0.73
N GLU A 299 -25.04 5.22 0.09
CA GLU A 299 -24.81 6.62 0.52
C GLU A 299 -25.20 6.90 1.98
N ARG A 300 -26.16 6.14 2.52
CA ARG A 300 -26.62 6.29 3.91
C ARG A 300 -26.06 5.25 4.86
N THR A 301 -25.42 4.21 4.34
CA THR A 301 -24.92 3.09 5.13
C THR A 301 -23.52 3.40 5.64
N LEU A 302 -23.34 3.29 6.95
CA LEU A 302 -22.02 3.38 7.56
C LEU A 302 -21.17 2.17 7.14
N ARG A 303 -19.93 2.45 6.73
CA ARG A 303 -18.97 1.44 6.28
C ARG A 303 -17.75 1.42 7.21
N PRO A 304 -17.82 0.64 8.29
CA PRO A 304 -16.68 0.47 9.17
C PRO A 304 -15.61 -0.42 8.54
N ARG A 305 -14.35 -0.02 8.75
CA ARG A 305 -13.15 -0.84 8.65
C ARG A 305 -12.51 -0.89 10.02
N VAL A 306 -12.27 -2.07 10.55
CA VAL A 306 -11.76 -2.25 11.91
C VAL A 306 -10.58 -3.19 11.88
N LEU A 307 -9.49 -2.80 12.51
CA LEU A 307 -8.35 -3.62 12.82
C LEU A 307 -8.31 -3.84 14.32
N ALA A 308 -8.10 -5.05 14.76
CA ALA A 308 -7.75 -5.38 16.13
C ALA A 308 -6.49 -6.26 16.11
N GLY A 309 -5.52 -5.93 16.94
CA GLY A 309 -4.27 -6.65 16.96
C GLY A 309 -3.62 -6.69 18.33
N SER A 310 -2.65 -7.57 18.44
CA SER A 310 -1.83 -7.70 19.63
C SER A 310 -0.39 -8.03 19.25
N ARG A 311 0.54 -7.62 20.11
CA ARG A 311 1.96 -7.98 20.04
C ARG A 311 2.40 -8.49 21.40
N TYR A 312 3.18 -9.55 21.37
CA TYR A 312 3.81 -10.09 22.55
C TYR A 312 5.30 -10.25 22.34
N GLN A 313 6.09 -9.62 23.22
CA GLN A 313 7.54 -9.76 23.24
C GLN A 313 7.92 -10.79 24.28
N PHE A 314 8.61 -11.84 23.86
CA PHE A 314 9.13 -12.86 24.73
C PHE A 314 10.42 -12.39 25.42
N GLY A 315 10.78 -13.02 26.52
CA GLY A 315 12.00 -12.67 27.27
C GLY A 315 13.30 -12.87 26.48
N ASP A 316 13.28 -13.60 25.39
CA ASP A 316 14.38 -13.80 24.44
C ASP A 316 14.33 -12.84 23.25
N GLU A 317 13.63 -11.73 23.40
CA GLU A 317 13.41 -10.69 22.38
C GLU A 317 12.59 -11.17 21.15
N SER A 318 12.10 -12.41 21.12
CA SER A 318 11.19 -12.83 20.06
C SER A 318 9.90 -12.03 20.11
N LEU A 319 9.33 -11.72 18.94
CA LEU A 319 8.12 -10.93 18.81
C LEU A 319 7.05 -11.73 18.06
N LEU A 320 5.89 -11.86 18.65
CA LEU A 320 4.70 -12.43 18.02
C LEU A 320 3.67 -11.34 17.83
N SER A 321 3.19 -11.15 16.62
CA SER A 321 2.13 -10.19 16.28
C SER A 321 0.97 -10.90 15.63
N LEU A 322 -0.25 -10.57 16.04
CA LEU A 322 -1.48 -11.08 15.46
C LEU A 322 -2.40 -9.90 15.18
N GLU A 323 -2.95 -9.84 13.97
CA GLU A 323 -3.94 -8.82 13.57
C GLU A 323 -5.13 -9.47 12.86
N TYR A 324 -6.28 -8.89 13.08
CA TYR A 324 -7.52 -9.20 12.38
C TYR A 324 -8.10 -7.93 11.77
N LEU A 325 -8.33 -7.97 10.45
CA LEU A 325 -8.98 -6.89 9.71
C LEU A 325 -10.40 -7.28 9.32
N TYR A 326 -11.34 -6.41 9.64
CA TYR A 326 -12.69 -6.42 9.12
C TYR A 326 -12.95 -5.19 8.25
N GLN A 327 -13.51 -5.40 7.05
CA GLN A 327 -14.00 -4.32 6.20
C GLN A 327 -15.42 -4.63 5.71
N SER A 328 -16.34 -3.74 6.05
CA SER A 328 -17.77 -3.95 5.77
C SER A 328 -18.12 -3.86 4.28
N ASP A 329 -17.29 -3.17 3.49
CA ASP A 329 -17.41 -3.01 2.04
C ASP A 329 -16.68 -4.09 1.24
N GLY A 330 -16.10 -5.09 1.91
CA GLY A 330 -15.52 -6.26 1.26
C GLY A 330 -16.59 -7.15 0.60
N LEU A 331 -16.16 -7.90 -0.42
CA LEU A 331 -17.03 -8.84 -1.12
C LEU A 331 -17.51 -9.95 -0.18
N THR A 332 -18.79 -10.27 -0.24
CA THR A 332 -19.33 -11.51 0.32
C THR A 332 -18.90 -12.70 -0.53
N ARG A 333 -19.10 -13.91 -0.02
CA ARG A 333 -18.81 -15.13 -0.80
C ARG A 333 -19.56 -15.18 -2.14
N GLY A 334 -20.83 -14.75 -2.16
CA GLY A 334 -21.62 -14.70 -3.40
C GLY A 334 -21.07 -13.66 -4.37
N GLU A 335 -20.76 -12.47 -3.90
CA GLU A 335 -20.17 -11.42 -4.72
C GLU A 335 -18.77 -11.81 -5.22
N PHE A 336 -18.01 -12.55 -4.43
CA PHE A 336 -16.73 -13.08 -4.87
C PHE A 336 -16.92 -14.17 -5.95
N GLN A 337 -17.96 -15.01 -5.87
CA GLN A 337 -18.31 -15.93 -6.94
C GLN A 337 -18.65 -15.17 -8.23
N ASP A 338 -19.47 -14.13 -8.15
CA ASP A 338 -19.81 -13.29 -9.29
C ASP A 338 -18.56 -12.60 -9.88
N TYR A 339 -17.62 -12.17 -9.01
CA TYR A 339 -16.34 -11.63 -9.42
C TYR A 339 -15.49 -12.66 -10.19
N VAL A 340 -15.42 -13.90 -9.70
CA VAL A 340 -14.72 -15.01 -10.38
C VAL A 340 -15.37 -15.34 -11.72
N ASN A 341 -16.69 -15.31 -11.78
CA ASN A 341 -17.43 -15.50 -13.04
C ASN A 341 -17.10 -14.38 -14.04
N ALA A 342 -17.06 -13.12 -13.59
CA ALA A 342 -16.68 -11.98 -14.44
C ALA A 342 -15.26 -12.11 -15.01
N LEU A 343 -14.32 -12.61 -14.19
CA LEU A 343 -12.95 -12.90 -14.66
C LEU A 343 -12.89 -13.99 -15.73
N GLY A 344 -13.84 -14.91 -15.73
CA GLY A 344 -13.96 -15.98 -16.73
C GLY A 344 -14.61 -15.55 -18.05
N LEU A 345 -15.09 -14.32 -18.19
CA LEU A 345 -15.71 -13.84 -19.44
C LEU A 345 -14.67 -13.67 -20.57
N PRO A 346 -15.10 -13.78 -21.85
CA PRO A 346 -14.25 -13.43 -22.99
C PRO A 346 -13.68 -12.01 -22.89
N ARG A 347 -12.47 -11.81 -23.39
CA ARG A 347 -11.79 -10.49 -23.33
C ARG A 347 -12.61 -9.40 -23.97
N GLU A 348 -13.24 -9.65 -25.10
CA GLU A 348 -14.05 -8.68 -25.82
C GLU A 348 -15.21 -8.14 -24.96
N LEU A 349 -15.84 -9.03 -24.17
CA LEU A 349 -16.92 -8.65 -23.25
C LEU A 349 -16.37 -7.90 -22.03
N GLN A 350 -15.20 -8.28 -21.54
CA GLN A 350 -14.55 -7.58 -20.45
C GLN A 350 -14.13 -6.16 -20.86
N ASP A 351 -13.57 -6.01 -22.07
CA ASP A 351 -13.14 -4.72 -22.60
C ASP A 351 -14.33 -3.81 -22.92
N ALA A 352 -15.39 -4.36 -23.50
CA ALA A 352 -16.65 -3.64 -23.67
C ALA A 352 -17.29 -3.23 -22.34
N GLY A 353 -17.22 -4.11 -21.34
CA GLY A 353 -17.70 -3.84 -19.98
C GLY A 353 -16.89 -2.77 -19.23
N ARG A 354 -15.62 -2.55 -19.58
CA ARG A 354 -14.78 -1.48 -18.99
C ARG A 354 -15.31 -0.09 -19.29
N GLY A 355 -15.78 0.15 -20.53
CA GLY A 355 -16.42 1.41 -20.88
C GLY A 355 -17.71 1.69 -20.11
N LEU A 356 -18.33 0.64 -19.56
CA LEU A 356 -19.59 0.68 -18.82
C LEU A 356 -19.40 0.58 -17.30
N GLY A 357 -18.25 1.00 -16.79
CA GLY A 357 -18.06 1.15 -15.35
C GLY A 357 -17.30 0.04 -14.66
N ALA A 358 -16.56 -0.80 -15.39
CA ALA A 358 -15.61 -1.73 -14.76
C ALA A 358 -14.58 -0.94 -13.91
N PRO A 359 -14.21 -1.44 -12.73
CA PRO A 359 -13.26 -0.74 -11.90
C PRO A 359 -11.91 -0.61 -12.60
N GLU A 360 -11.38 0.60 -12.66
CA GLU A 360 -9.99 0.86 -13.10
C GLU A 360 -8.98 0.19 -12.16
N ALA A 361 -9.42 -0.18 -10.97
CA ALA A 361 -8.61 -0.80 -9.95
C ALA A 361 -8.60 -2.33 -10.11
N GLY A 362 -7.58 -2.84 -10.74
CA GLY A 362 -7.05 -4.16 -10.44
C GLY A 362 -7.61 -5.37 -11.18
N VAL A 363 -8.64 -5.24 -12.01
CA VAL A 363 -9.07 -6.33 -12.89
C VAL A 363 -8.66 -6.04 -14.33
N ASP A 364 -7.39 -5.82 -14.53
CA ASP A 364 -6.82 -5.85 -15.86
C ASP A 364 -6.55 -7.30 -16.25
N THR A 365 -7.48 -7.88 -16.98
CA THR A 365 -7.49 -9.28 -17.38
C THR A 365 -6.47 -9.62 -18.46
N GLY A 366 -5.66 -8.70 -18.89
CA GLY A 366 -4.72 -8.87 -19.96
C GLY A 366 -3.26 -8.55 -19.66
N ALA A 367 -2.98 -8.04 -18.47
CA ALA A 367 -1.63 -7.62 -18.11
C ALA A 367 -1.17 -8.32 -16.82
N PRO A 368 0.13 -8.69 -16.69
CA PRO A 368 0.69 -9.07 -15.40
C PRO A 368 0.50 -7.88 -14.47
N ARG A 369 -0.28 -8.11 -13.47
CA ARG A 369 -0.90 -7.08 -12.67
C ARG A 369 0.04 -6.43 -11.73
N LYS A 370 -0.23 -5.17 -11.49
CA LYS A 370 0.04 -4.50 -10.26
C LYS A 370 -0.27 -5.44 -9.11
N PHE A 371 0.74 -5.73 -8.33
CA PHE A 371 0.61 -6.45 -7.09
C PHE A 371 -0.03 -5.49 -6.09
N SER A 372 -1.34 -5.34 -6.13
CA SER A 372 -2.07 -4.62 -5.12
C SER A 372 -2.70 -5.65 -4.19
N PHE A 373 -2.22 -5.69 -2.95
CA PHE A 373 -2.86 -6.44 -1.86
C PHE A 373 -4.06 -5.68 -1.30
N GLU A 374 -4.77 -4.95 -2.12
CA GLU A 374 -6.02 -4.38 -1.65
C GLU A 374 -7.00 -5.53 -1.34
N PRO A 375 -7.38 -5.69 -0.07
CA PRO A 375 -8.25 -6.78 0.35
C PRO A 375 -9.59 -6.70 -0.38
N LEU A 376 -9.98 -7.77 -1.11
CA LEU A 376 -11.27 -7.84 -1.79
C LEU A 376 -12.39 -8.30 -0.85
N GLY A 377 -12.12 -9.28 0.01
CA GLY A 377 -13.07 -9.86 0.95
C GLY A 377 -13.27 -9.01 2.20
N ARG A 378 -13.95 -9.57 3.19
CA ARG A 378 -14.32 -8.87 4.43
C ARG A 378 -13.41 -9.13 5.60
N HIS A 379 -12.78 -10.29 5.67
CA HIS A 379 -12.12 -10.79 6.88
C HIS A 379 -10.74 -11.31 6.56
N TYR A 380 -9.73 -10.76 7.21
CA TYR A 380 -8.34 -11.16 7.07
C TYR A 380 -7.71 -11.36 8.43
N ALA A 381 -6.80 -12.32 8.50
CA ALA A 381 -5.89 -12.50 9.62
C ALA A 381 -4.46 -12.34 9.14
N PHE A 382 -3.65 -11.79 10.01
CA PHE A 382 -2.23 -11.61 9.83
C PHE A 382 -1.51 -12.12 11.08
N LEU A 383 -0.48 -12.93 10.89
CA LEU A 383 0.39 -13.44 11.94
C LEU A 383 1.82 -13.15 11.53
N SER A 384 2.61 -12.58 12.43
CA SER A 384 4.04 -12.39 12.23
C SER A 384 4.78 -12.88 13.47
N PHE A 385 5.77 -13.71 13.26
CA PHE A 385 6.72 -14.14 14.28
C PHE A 385 8.11 -13.71 13.85
N GLN A 386 8.85 -13.07 14.75
CA GLN A 386 10.23 -12.66 14.53
C GLN A 386 11.09 -13.14 15.70
N LYS A 387 12.20 -13.82 15.40
CA LYS A 387 13.22 -14.22 16.33
C LYS A 387 14.53 -13.56 15.96
N PRO A 388 14.91 -12.45 16.63
CA PRO A 388 16.21 -11.82 16.45
C PRO A 388 17.32 -12.59 17.17
N LYS A 389 18.56 -12.20 16.92
CA LYS A 389 19.75 -12.64 17.66
C LYS A 389 19.94 -14.16 17.75
N ILE A 390 19.56 -14.91 16.71
CA ILE A 390 19.95 -16.31 16.60
C ILE A 390 21.47 -16.34 16.35
N ARG A 391 22.25 -16.90 17.28
CA ARG A 391 23.71 -16.82 17.24
C ARG A 391 24.24 -15.40 17.04
N GLU A 392 23.57 -14.42 17.66
CA GLU A 392 23.88 -12.98 17.65
C GLU A 392 23.58 -12.28 16.32
N ASP A 393 23.87 -12.88 15.17
CA ASP A 393 23.86 -12.23 13.86
C ASP A 393 22.62 -12.52 13.02
N PHE A 394 21.84 -13.57 13.34
CA PHE A 394 20.72 -13.98 12.51
C PHE A 394 19.38 -13.54 13.08
N THR A 395 18.50 -13.11 12.20
CA THR A 395 17.09 -12.85 12.49
C THR A 395 16.21 -13.71 11.60
N LEU A 396 15.37 -14.55 12.19
CA LEU A 396 14.34 -15.30 11.49
C LEU A 396 13.00 -14.57 11.62
N ALA A 397 12.29 -14.41 10.52
CA ALA A 397 10.92 -13.93 10.54
C ALA A 397 10.01 -14.82 9.68
N VAL A 398 8.78 -14.99 10.11
CA VAL A 398 7.74 -15.69 9.35
C VAL A 398 6.47 -14.88 9.44
N THR A 399 5.96 -14.49 8.29
CA THR A 399 4.69 -13.76 8.18
C THR A 399 3.67 -14.62 7.46
N VAL A 400 2.46 -14.65 7.96
CA VAL A 400 1.32 -15.37 7.38
C VAL A 400 0.17 -14.40 7.24
N MET A 401 -0.37 -14.28 6.04
CA MET A 401 -1.59 -13.54 5.76
C MET A 401 -2.66 -14.49 5.24
N SER A 402 -3.89 -14.38 5.71
CA SER A 402 -4.99 -15.25 5.28
C SER A 402 -6.30 -14.47 5.09
N HIS A 403 -6.98 -14.73 3.99
CA HIS A 403 -8.38 -14.37 3.81
C HIS A 403 -9.27 -15.44 4.47
N LEU A 404 -10.00 -15.05 5.51
CA LEU A 404 -10.76 -16.01 6.32
C LEU A 404 -12.05 -16.53 5.64
N GLY A 405 -12.49 -15.87 4.56
CA GLY A 405 -13.67 -16.29 3.79
C GLY A 405 -13.46 -17.60 3.04
N ASP A 406 -12.32 -17.77 2.39
CA ASP A 406 -11.98 -18.97 1.61
C ASP A 406 -10.77 -19.74 2.17
N LEU A 407 -10.14 -19.22 3.23
CA LEU A 407 -8.95 -19.76 3.89
C LEU A 407 -7.73 -19.84 2.95
N SER A 408 -7.69 -18.99 1.92
CA SER A 408 -6.48 -18.79 1.15
C SER A 408 -5.49 -17.91 1.90
N GLY A 409 -4.23 -18.00 1.54
CA GLY A 409 -3.22 -17.22 2.25
C GLY A 409 -1.90 -17.12 1.51
N LEU A 410 -0.97 -16.46 2.17
CA LEU A 410 0.41 -16.28 1.77
C LEU A 410 1.31 -16.44 2.99
N VAL A 411 2.37 -17.22 2.86
CA VAL A 411 3.43 -17.31 3.86
C VAL A 411 4.71 -16.69 3.32
N THR A 412 5.36 -15.89 4.16
CA THR A 412 6.61 -15.19 3.84
C THR A 412 7.64 -15.49 4.92
N PRO A 413 8.41 -16.57 4.79
CA PRO A 413 9.60 -16.78 5.63
C PRO A 413 10.73 -15.84 5.19
N SER A 414 11.52 -15.37 6.14
CA SER A 414 12.68 -14.52 5.91
C SER A 414 13.78 -14.83 6.90
N LEU A 415 15.00 -14.89 6.41
CA LEU A 415 16.21 -15.03 7.22
C LEU A 415 17.16 -13.89 6.87
N ALA A 416 17.45 -13.05 7.84
CA ALA A 416 18.43 -11.98 7.73
C ALA A 416 19.70 -12.33 8.50
N TRP A 417 20.86 -12.02 7.93
CA TRP A 417 22.16 -12.15 8.54
C TRP A 417 22.89 -10.80 8.52
N ALA A 418 23.10 -10.23 9.70
CA ALA A 418 23.91 -9.03 9.90
C ALA A 418 25.38 -9.46 9.93
N SER A 419 26.00 -9.59 8.75
CA SER A 419 27.37 -10.09 8.62
C SER A 419 28.41 -9.11 9.15
N THR A 420 28.10 -7.81 9.14
CA THR A 420 28.87 -6.71 9.72
C THR A 420 27.92 -5.60 10.16
N GLU A 421 28.44 -4.58 10.86
CA GLU A 421 27.64 -3.40 11.24
C GLU A 421 27.11 -2.60 10.03
N TRP A 422 27.74 -2.74 8.88
CA TRP A 422 27.40 -2.01 7.65
C TRP A 422 26.76 -2.89 6.56
N MET A 423 26.60 -4.22 6.78
CA MET A 423 26.06 -5.13 5.77
C MET A 423 25.07 -6.16 6.36
N THR A 424 23.89 -6.21 5.75
CA THR A 424 22.88 -7.24 6.03
C THR A 424 22.54 -8.00 4.76
N LEU A 425 22.51 -9.32 4.85
CA LEU A 425 22.03 -10.22 3.80
C LEU A 425 20.69 -10.80 4.19
N THR A 426 19.70 -10.75 3.30
CA THR A 426 18.36 -11.28 3.60
C THR A 426 17.92 -12.23 2.49
N LEU A 427 17.43 -13.39 2.89
CA LEU A 427 16.74 -14.33 2.02
C LEU A 427 15.28 -14.45 2.45
N SER A 428 14.37 -14.18 1.52
CA SER A 428 12.92 -14.27 1.78
C SER A 428 12.23 -15.13 0.74
N GLY A 429 11.16 -15.81 1.16
CA GLY A 429 10.27 -16.58 0.32
C GLY A 429 8.85 -16.02 0.36
N PHE A 430 8.11 -16.16 -0.74
CA PHE A 430 6.68 -15.81 -0.82
C PHE A 430 5.97 -16.99 -1.47
N VAL A 431 5.09 -17.64 -0.71
CA VAL A 431 4.39 -18.84 -1.17
C VAL A 431 2.90 -18.70 -0.87
N PRO A 432 2.09 -18.39 -1.89
CA PRO A 432 0.64 -18.37 -1.73
C PRO A 432 0.09 -19.79 -1.66
N TRP A 433 -0.99 -19.97 -0.90
CA TRP A 433 -1.74 -21.21 -0.92
C TRP A 433 -3.21 -20.94 -1.25
N ARG A 434 -3.84 -21.91 -1.91
CA ARG A 434 -5.29 -21.89 -2.19
C ARG A 434 -6.04 -22.41 -0.98
N GLY A 435 -7.10 -21.72 -0.63
CA GLY A 435 -7.95 -22.17 0.48
C GLY A 435 -8.79 -23.39 0.12
N PRO A 436 -9.17 -24.22 1.10
CA PRO A 436 -10.05 -25.37 0.89
C PRO A 436 -11.47 -24.96 0.49
N ARG A 437 -11.84 -23.69 0.62
CA ARG A 437 -13.14 -23.13 0.24
C ARG A 437 -13.07 -22.32 -1.05
N ALA A 438 -12.04 -22.56 -1.87
CA ALA A 438 -11.91 -21.94 -3.18
C ALA A 438 -13.14 -22.20 -4.06
N LEU A 439 -13.51 -21.23 -4.87
CA LEU A 439 -14.71 -21.28 -5.71
C LEU A 439 -14.39 -21.84 -7.09
N ALA A 440 -15.21 -22.74 -7.59
CA ALA A 440 -15.15 -23.16 -8.97
C ALA A 440 -15.75 -22.06 -9.87
N ALA A 441 -15.05 -21.70 -10.97
CA ALA A 441 -15.68 -20.90 -11.99
C ALA A 441 -16.79 -21.72 -12.67
N THR A 442 -17.94 -21.10 -12.91
CA THR A 442 -19.12 -21.76 -13.50
C THR A 442 -18.91 -22.12 -14.98
N ARG A 443 -17.77 -21.79 -15.55
CA ARG A 443 -17.48 -22.01 -16.97
C ARG A 443 -16.94 -23.43 -17.23
N PRO A 444 -17.46 -24.13 -18.25
CA PRO A 444 -16.87 -25.38 -18.73
C PRO A 444 -15.42 -25.14 -19.19
N GLY A 445 -14.51 -25.95 -18.69
CA GLY A 445 -13.08 -25.89 -19.07
C GLY A 445 -12.16 -25.16 -18.10
N THR A 446 -12.67 -24.46 -17.07
CA THR A 446 -11.87 -23.91 -15.97
C THR A 446 -11.78 -24.95 -14.85
N ALA A 447 -10.76 -25.79 -14.88
CA ALA A 447 -10.64 -26.91 -13.96
C ALA A 447 -10.11 -26.55 -12.55
N THR A 448 -9.71 -25.31 -12.32
CA THR A 448 -9.02 -24.94 -11.09
C THR A 448 -9.89 -24.02 -10.21
N PRO A 449 -10.20 -24.42 -8.98
CA PRO A 449 -10.88 -23.55 -8.03
C PRO A 449 -10.08 -22.27 -7.76
N VAL A 450 -10.77 -21.14 -7.67
CA VAL A 450 -10.21 -19.81 -7.47
C VAL A 450 -10.45 -19.36 -6.04
N SER A 451 -9.41 -18.92 -5.39
CA SER A 451 -9.46 -18.26 -4.08
C SER A 451 -8.88 -16.86 -4.17
N GLU A 452 -9.17 -15.99 -3.22
CA GLU A 452 -8.78 -14.60 -3.30
C GLU A 452 -7.26 -14.43 -3.44
N LEU A 453 -6.48 -15.02 -2.53
CA LEU A 453 -5.02 -14.95 -2.63
C LEU A 453 -4.44 -15.90 -3.69
N GLY A 454 -5.21 -16.85 -4.18
CA GLY A 454 -4.89 -17.64 -5.37
C GLY A 454 -5.05 -16.88 -6.69
N LEU A 455 -5.66 -15.69 -6.69
CA LEU A 455 -5.67 -14.76 -7.82
C LEU A 455 -4.33 -14.02 -7.99
N LEU A 456 -3.47 -14.05 -6.98
CA LEU A 456 -2.13 -13.51 -7.13
C LEU A 456 -1.42 -14.23 -8.27
N PRO A 457 -0.85 -13.50 -9.24
CA PRO A 457 -0.13 -14.10 -10.35
C PRO A 457 1.24 -14.64 -9.91
N LEU A 458 1.26 -15.39 -8.83
CA LEU A 458 2.44 -15.84 -8.14
C LEU A 458 2.25 -17.30 -7.73
N GLU A 459 3.13 -18.17 -8.20
CA GLU A 459 3.25 -19.52 -7.67
C GLU A 459 4.20 -19.56 -6.48
N TYR A 460 5.36 -18.92 -6.63
CA TYR A 460 6.30 -18.61 -5.56
C TYR A 460 7.26 -17.49 -5.99
N ARG A 461 7.85 -16.84 -5.00
CA ARG A 461 8.92 -15.88 -5.19
C ARG A 461 10.01 -16.15 -4.17
N ALA A 462 11.26 -16.13 -4.60
CA ALA A 462 12.42 -16.05 -3.73
C ALA A 462 13.10 -14.70 -3.94
N LEU A 463 13.50 -14.07 -2.87
CA LEU A 463 14.12 -12.75 -2.87
C LEU A 463 15.41 -12.84 -2.06
N PHE A 464 16.53 -12.48 -2.70
CA PHE A 464 17.81 -12.29 -2.04
C PHE A 464 18.17 -10.80 -2.05
N GLN A 465 18.46 -10.25 -0.88
CA GLN A 465 18.79 -8.84 -0.70
C GLN A 465 20.15 -8.70 -0.04
N VAL A 466 20.93 -7.77 -0.52
CA VAL A 466 22.17 -7.28 0.09
C VAL A 466 21.95 -5.81 0.41
N HIS A 467 22.03 -5.45 1.66
CA HIS A 467 21.84 -4.09 2.14
C HIS A 467 23.12 -3.58 2.76
N LEU A 468 23.66 -2.48 2.24
CA LEU A 468 24.88 -1.82 2.69
C LEU A 468 24.52 -0.41 3.21
N PHE A 469 24.88 -0.12 4.46
CA PHE A 469 24.68 1.18 5.10
C PHE A 469 25.95 2.03 5.03
N TYR A 470 25.85 3.36 4.92
CA TYR A 470 26.96 4.30 4.97
C TYR A 470 26.59 5.62 5.65
#